data_8948eb9b898289874c2f3e137d3785f6
#
_entry.id   8948eb9b898289874c2f3e137d3785f6
#
_cell.length_a   1.000
_cell.length_b   1.000
_cell.length_c   1.000
_cell.angle_alpha   90.00
_cell.angle_beta   90.00
_cell.angle_gamma   90.00
#
_symmetry.space_group_name_H-M   'P 1'
#
loop_
_entity.id
_entity.type
_entity.pdbx_description
1 polymer ?
#
loop_
_entity_poly.entity_id
_entity_poly.type
_entity_poly.pdbx_seq_one_letter_code
_entity_poly.pdbx_strand_id
1 'polypeptide(L)'
;MTKHVLTRPTLKTAEVALDGPRAELADAISEIESAQRAADVASEAVELAQSRLRAAKSGHAVAVAALEDATAPPKTLDQKLKGAYSVDEQLDIVDEHNASLIREPLRADDLKRLRQAIADAADELAIATRGLELAEARARPTLSALNRAKDRRQRAVYEVARPEVGRLMREAQDRVERLGAARTALKFVSWNLIDWTAHSDDRRRVESFFNREMFPEEGGLQTTNDLTRRTAVLERRRVT
;
A
#
# COMPACT_ATOMS: atom_id res chain seq x y z
N MET A 1 12.74 29.31 -50.22
CA MET A 1 13.44 28.51 -49.18
C MET A 1 13.63 29.39 -47.96
N THR A 2 12.65 29.31 -47.04
CA THR A 2 12.66 30.09 -45.78
C THR A 2 13.37 29.25 -44.72
N LYS A 3 14.56 29.68 -44.29
CA LYS A 3 15.30 29.09 -43.19
C LYS A 3 14.59 29.43 -41.88
N HIS A 4 13.89 28.48 -41.30
CA HIS A 4 13.46 28.56 -39.92
C HIS A 4 14.69 28.46 -39.01
N VAL A 5 15.15 29.64 -38.52
CA VAL A 5 16.11 29.73 -37.45
C VAL A 5 15.41 29.33 -36.17
N LEU A 6 15.58 28.09 -35.74
CA LEU A 6 15.22 27.65 -34.40
C LEU A 6 16.10 28.36 -33.39
N THR A 7 15.62 29.48 -32.85
CA THR A 7 16.27 30.18 -31.72
C THR A 7 16.21 29.23 -30.51
N ARG A 8 17.39 28.72 -30.10
CA ARG A 8 17.53 28.00 -28.82
C ARG A 8 17.11 28.96 -27.70
N PRO A 9 16.13 28.54 -26.82
CA PRO A 9 15.83 29.34 -25.65
C PRO A 9 17.11 29.51 -24.81
N THR A 10 17.44 30.75 -24.43
CA THR A 10 18.57 31.03 -23.57
C THR A 10 18.33 30.39 -22.20
N LEU A 11 19.39 29.95 -21.51
CA LEU A 11 19.33 29.32 -20.16
C LEU A 11 18.46 30.14 -19.18
N LYS A 12 18.51 31.49 -19.26
CA LYS A 12 17.67 32.36 -18.42
C LYS A 12 16.17 32.23 -18.67
N THR A 13 15.72 32.05 -19.92
CA THR A 13 14.29 31.84 -20.23
C THR A 13 13.82 30.46 -19.77
N ALA A 14 14.68 29.44 -19.71
CA ALA A 14 14.36 28.14 -19.18
C ALA A 14 14.28 28.14 -17.64
N GLU A 15 15.11 28.91 -16.94
CA GLU A 15 15.06 29.08 -15.49
C GLU A 15 13.76 29.76 -15.03
N VAL A 16 13.38 30.87 -15.63
CA VAL A 16 12.15 31.61 -15.33
C VAL A 16 10.89 30.74 -15.61
N ALA A 17 10.93 29.87 -16.62
CA ALA A 17 9.83 28.97 -16.93
C ALA A 17 9.64 27.85 -15.89
N LEU A 18 10.65 27.57 -15.05
CA LEU A 18 10.59 26.53 -14.01
C LEU A 18 10.23 27.09 -12.62
N ASP A 19 10.25 28.40 -12.42
CA ASP A 19 9.97 29.00 -11.10
C ASP A 19 8.53 28.73 -10.66
N GLY A 20 7.56 28.84 -11.56
CA GLY A 20 6.17 28.52 -11.29
C GLY A 20 5.94 27.03 -10.90
N PRO A 21 6.36 26.06 -11.73
CA PRO A 21 6.24 24.65 -11.39
C PRO A 21 6.99 24.23 -10.11
N ARG A 22 8.14 24.85 -9.81
CA ARG A 22 8.89 24.60 -8.55
C ARG A 22 8.15 25.15 -7.33
N ALA A 23 7.55 26.32 -7.42
CA ALA A 23 6.74 26.89 -6.37
C ALA A 23 5.49 26.00 -6.11
N GLU A 24 4.82 25.57 -7.17
CA GLU A 24 3.69 24.66 -7.05
C GLU A 24 4.06 23.31 -6.42
N LEU A 25 5.25 22.80 -6.72
CA LEU A 25 5.77 21.57 -6.08
C LEU A 25 6.05 21.80 -4.59
N ALA A 26 6.62 22.94 -4.21
CA ALA A 26 6.86 23.29 -2.81
C ALA A 26 5.55 23.41 -2.03
N ASP A 27 4.55 24.07 -2.60
CA ASP A 27 3.20 24.17 -2.02
C ASP A 27 2.54 22.79 -1.85
N ALA A 28 2.64 21.94 -2.88
CA ALA A 28 2.09 20.59 -2.84
C ALA A 28 2.78 19.69 -1.79
N ILE A 29 4.07 19.88 -1.54
CA ILE A 29 4.81 19.19 -0.47
C ILE A 29 4.29 19.64 0.90
N SER A 30 4.16 20.96 1.12
CA SER A 30 3.63 21.51 2.37
C SER A 30 2.18 21.05 2.64
N GLU A 31 1.36 20.97 1.59
CA GLU A 31 -0.01 20.44 1.67
C GLU A 31 -0.04 18.97 2.09
N ILE A 32 0.87 18.13 1.56
CA ILE A 32 0.99 16.73 1.98
C ILE A 32 1.37 16.63 3.44
N GLU A 33 2.35 17.39 3.91
CA GLU A 33 2.78 17.35 5.30
C GLU A 33 1.66 17.73 6.27
N SER A 34 0.85 18.71 5.90
CA SER A 34 -0.31 19.12 6.71
C SER A 34 -1.43 18.08 6.67
N ALA A 35 -1.73 17.53 5.49
CA ALA A 35 -2.74 16.49 5.31
C ALA A 35 -2.32 15.16 5.98
N GLN A 36 -1.03 14.82 5.98
CA GLN A 36 -0.51 13.63 6.66
C GLN A 36 -0.70 13.75 8.16
N ARG A 37 -0.32 14.89 8.77
CA ARG A 37 -0.55 15.13 10.21
C ARG A 37 -2.02 15.01 10.58
N ALA A 38 -2.92 15.56 9.76
CA ALA A 38 -4.35 15.45 10.00
C ALA A 38 -4.86 13.99 9.88
N ALA A 39 -4.34 13.23 8.92
CA ALA A 39 -4.67 11.82 8.73
C ALA A 39 -4.16 10.95 9.89
N ASP A 40 -2.96 11.23 10.40
CA ASP A 40 -2.37 10.51 11.54
C ASP A 40 -3.22 10.71 12.80
N VAL A 41 -3.61 11.94 13.12
CA VAL A 41 -4.52 12.25 14.24
C VAL A 41 -5.88 11.57 14.06
N ALA A 42 -6.42 11.54 12.85
CA ALA A 42 -7.69 10.87 12.59
C ALA A 42 -7.57 9.35 12.74
N SER A 43 -6.45 8.76 12.32
CA SER A 43 -6.17 7.33 12.49
C SER A 43 -6.04 6.94 13.96
N GLU A 44 -5.32 7.72 14.76
CA GLU A 44 -5.22 7.52 16.22
C GLU A 44 -6.58 7.57 16.90
N ALA A 45 -7.45 8.49 16.48
CA ALA A 45 -8.82 8.58 17.00
C ALA A 45 -9.66 7.34 16.67
N VAL A 46 -9.51 6.77 15.47
CA VAL A 46 -10.18 5.53 15.06
C VAL A 46 -9.64 4.34 15.88
N GLU A 47 -8.33 4.23 16.06
CA GLU A 47 -7.71 3.16 16.86
C GLU A 47 -8.19 3.20 18.32
N LEU A 48 -8.25 4.39 18.90
CA LEU A 48 -8.77 4.57 20.26
C LEU A 48 -10.25 4.15 20.34
N ALA A 49 -11.07 4.54 19.38
CA ALA A 49 -12.48 4.14 19.33
C ALA A 49 -12.65 2.62 19.16
N GLN A 50 -11.82 1.97 18.33
CA GLN A 50 -11.79 0.51 18.19
C GLN A 50 -11.38 -0.19 19.49
N SER A 51 -10.41 0.35 20.21
CA SER A 51 -9.98 -0.18 21.50
C SER A 51 -11.12 -0.12 22.53
N ARG A 52 -11.83 1.01 22.61
CA ARG A 52 -13.01 1.17 23.46
C ARG A 52 -14.13 0.20 23.11
N LEU A 53 -14.38 0.00 21.82
CA LEU A 53 -15.39 -0.97 21.36
C LEU A 53 -15.02 -2.40 21.77
N ARG A 54 -13.74 -2.80 21.66
CA ARG A 54 -13.28 -4.11 22.12
C ARG A 54 -13.48 -4.30 23.61
N ALA A 55 -13.14 -3.28 24.40
CA ALA A 55 -13.34 -3.29 25.86
C ALA A 55 -14.84 -3.41 26.23
N ALA A 56 -15.70 -2.65 25.58
CA ALA A 56 -17.15 -2.70 25.80
C ALA A 56 -17.74 -4.07 25.41
N LYS A 57 -17.30 -4.66 24.29
CA LYS A 57 -17.70 -6.03 23.89
C LYS A 57 -17.29 -7.07 24.94
N SER A 58 -16.07 -6.98 25.45
CA SER A 58 -15.58 -7.87 26.51
C SER A 58 -16.37 -7.69 27.80
N GLY A 59 -16.63 -6.45 28.21
CA GLY A 59 -17.45 -6.15 29.39
C GLY A 59 -18.87 -6.72 29.30
N HIS A 60 -19.52 -6.53 28.15
CA HIS A 60 -20.85 -7.08 27.91
C HIS A 60 -20.84 -8.63 27.93
N ALA A 61 -19.85 -9.28 27.30
CA ALA A 61 -19.74 -10.73 27.33
C ALA A 61 -19.54 -11.28 28.75
N VAL A 62 -18.73 -10.62 29.57
CA VAL A 62 -18.51 -10.97 30.98
C VAL A 62 -19.81 -10.83 31.78
N ALA A 63 -20.57 -9.76 31.59
CA ALA A 63 -21.84 -9.54 32.29
C ALA A 63 -22.89 -10.61 31.90
N VAL A 64 -22.96 -11.00 30.62
CA VAL A 64 -23.84 -12.05 30.14
C VAL A 64 -23.44 -13.42 30.73
N ALA A 65 -22.14 -13.77 30.68
CA ALA A 65 -21.65 -15.01 31.27
C ALA A 65 -21.90 -15.10 32.76
N ALA A 66 -21.77 -14.01 33.51
CA ALA A 66 -22.10 -13.99 34.94
C ALA A 66 -23.58 -14.27 35.21
N LEU A 67 -24.51 -13.80 34.38
CA LEU A 67 -25.93 -14.12 34.50
C LEU A 67 -26.21 -15.59 34.13
N GLU A 68 -25.58 -16.08 33.04
CA GLU A 68 -25.71 -17.49 32.61
C GLU A 68 -25.22 -18.44 33.69
N ASP A 69 -24.04 -18.18 34.27
CA ASP A 69 -23.51 -18.99 35.39
C ASP A 69 -24.38 -18.92 36.61
N ALA A 70 -24.96 -17.77 36.91
CA ALA A 70 -25.86 -17.59 38.07
C ALA A 70 -27.21 -18.27 37.88
N THR A 71 -27.68 -18.44 36.63
CA THR A 71 -28.98 -19.07 36.30
C THR A 71 -28.83 -20.51 35.83
N ALA A 72 -27.59 -20.96 35.60
CA ALA A 72 -27.34 -22.33 35.15
C ALA A 72 -27.85 -23.34 36.19
N PRO A 73 -28.56 -24.39 35.76
CA PRO A 73 -28.95 -25.48 36.67
C PRO A 73 -27.67 -26.13 37.25
N PRO A 74 -27.68 -26.50 38.54
CA PRO A 74 -26.50 -27.13 39.15
C PRO A 74 -26.19 -28.40 38.36
N LYS A 75 -24.89 -28.55 37.98
CA LYS A 75 -24.43 -29.78 37.30
C LYS A 75 -24.79 -30.97 38.13
N THR A 76 -25.39 -31.99 37.50
CA THR A 76 -25.70 -33.23 38.20
C THR A 76 -24.43 -33.91 38.69
N LEU A 77 -24.50 -34.68 39.79
CA LEU A 77 -23.37 -35.38 40.36
C LEU A 77 -22.65 -36.24 39.31
N ASP A 78 -23.42 -36.94 38.45
CA ASP A 78 -22.90 -37.74 37.35
C ASP A 78 -22.09 -36.94 36.31
N GLN A 79 -22.48 -35.67 36.04
CA GLN A 79 -21.75 -34.80 35.12
C GLN A 79 -20.43 -34.31 35.73
N LYS A 80 -20.38 -34.12 37.05
CA LYS A 80 -19.15 -33.72 37.75
C LYS A 80 -18.19 -34.90 37.88
N LEU A 81 -18.70 -36.14 38.15
CA LEU A 81 -17.88 -37.35 38.31
C LEU A 81 -17.26 -37.87 37.00
N LYS A 82 -17.79 -37.51 35.84
CA LYS A 82 -17.26 -37.97 34.53
C LYS A 82 -15.78 -37.61 34.25
N GLY A 83 -15.19 -36.70 35.00
CA GLY A 83 -13.78 -36.27 34.83
C GLY A 83 -12.85 -36.74 35.98
N ALA A 84 -13.38 -37.39 37.01
CA ALA A 84 -12.59 -37.79 38.17
C ALA A 84 -11.93 -39.16 37.97
N TYR A 85 -10.61 -39.18 38.13
CA TYR A 85 -9.78 -40.37 37.90
C TYR A 85 -9.39 -41.12 39.19
N SER A 86 -9.58 -40.49 40.35
CA SER A 86 -9.28 -41.08 41.64
C SER A 86 -10.45 -41.08 42.59
N VAL A 87 -10.44 -41.98 43.61
CA VAL A 87 -11.47 -42.05 44.62
C VAL A 87 -11.50 -40.79 45.49
N ASP A 88 -10.34 -40.22 45.78
CA ASP A 88 -10.24 -39.01 46.58
C ASP A 88 -10.86 -37.82 45.84
N GLU A 89 -10.58 -37.68 44.52
CA GLU A 89 -11.23 -36.66 43.67
C GLU A 89 -12.73 -36.84 43.58
N GLN A 90 -13.22 -38.10 43.57
CA GLN A 90 -14.65 -38.37 43.56
C GLN A 90 -15.32 -37.97 44.89
N LEU A 91 -14.66 -38.21 46.02
CA LEU A 91 -15.14 -37.77 47.33
C LEU A 91 -15.18 -36.26 47.44
N ASP A 92 -14.13 -35.58 47.02
CA ASP A 92 -14.10 -34.10 47.02
C ASP A 92 -15.21 -33.51 46.14
N ILE A 93 -15.47 -34.10 44.96
CA ILE A 93 -16.57 -33.72 44.07
C ILE A 93 -17.95 -33.94 44.71
N VAL A 94 -18.14 -35.06 45.43
CA VAL A 94 -19.37 -35.35 46.15
C VAL A 94 -19.60 -34.32 47.29
N ASP A 95 -18.57 -34.00 48.05
CA ASP A 95 -18.66 -33.02 49.13
C ASP A 95 -18.91 -31.61 48.59
N GLU A 96 -18.23 -31.22 47.50
CA GLU A 96 -18.52 -29.96 46.83
C GLU A 96 -19.92 -29.89 46.23
N HIS A 97 -20.41 -31.03 45.69
CA HIS A 97 -21.77 -31.13 45.16
C HIS A 97 -22.79 -30.95 46.28
N ASN A 98 -22.62 -31.64 47.41
CA ASN A 98 -23.50 -31.52 48.57
C ASN A 98 -23.49 -30.09 49.15
N ALA A 99 -22.30 -29.46 49.23
CA ALA A 99 -22.18 -28.06 49.63
C ALA A 99 -22.89 -27.12 48.61
N SER A 100 -22.88 -27.46 47.33
CA SER A 100 -23.57 -26.67 46.29
C SER A 100 -25.07 -26.77 46.32
N LEU A 101 -25.62 -27.91 46.82
CA LEU A 101 -27.06 -28.07 46.99
C LEU A 101 -27.62 -27.24 48.14
N ILE A 102 -26.76 -26.86 49.12
CA ILE A 102 -27.10 -26.01 50.24
C ILE A 102 -27.04 -24.52 49.88
N ARG A 103 -26.51 -24.18 48.66
CA ARG A 103 -26.48 -22.79 48.19
C ARG A 103 -27.91 -22.25 48.17
N GLU A 104 -28.13 -21.18 48.94
CA GLU A 104 -29.37 -20.44 48.87
C GLU A 104 -29.66 -20.03 47.41
N PRO A 105 -30.94 -20.16 46.98
CA PRO A 105 -31.31 -19.69 45.65
C PRO A 105 -30.91 -18.22 45.54
N LEU A 106 -30.35 -17.84 44.40
CA LEU A 106 -29.96 -16.44 44.11
C LEU A 106 -31.12 -15.53 44.56
N ARG A 107 -30.79 -14.56 45.41
CA ARG A 107 -31.81 -13.59 45.87
C ARG A 107 -32.31 -12.81 44.65
N ALA A 108 -33.58 -12.47 44.64
CA ALA A 108 -34.20 -11.71 43.56
C ALA A 108 -33.42 -10.38 43.27
N ASP A 109 -32.81 -9.81 44.31
CA ASP A 109 -31.99 -8.64 44.21
C ASP A 109 -30.66 -8.85 43.47
N ASP A 110 -30.03 -10.02 43.59
CA ASP A 110 -28.79 -10.36 42.87
C ASP A 110 -29.07 -10.56 41.39
N LEU A 111 -30.15 -11.21 41.05
CA LEU A 111 -30.61 -11.33 39.64
C LEU A 111 -30.95 -10.00 39.03
N LYS A 112 -31.55 -9.10 39.81
CA LYS A 112 -31.83 -7.74 39.36
C LYS A 112 -30.56 -6.95 39.11
N ARG A 113 -29.53 -7.08 39.98
CA ARG A 113 -28.22 -6.45 39.81
C ARG A 113 -27.51 -6.98 38.56
N LEU A 114 -27.50 -8.30 38.29
CA LEU A 114 -26.90 -8.88 37.12
C LEU A 114 -27.60 -8.40 35.83
N ARG A 115 -28.89 -8.33 35.80
CA ARG A 115 -29.67 -7.81 34.67
C ARG A 115 -29.38 -6.33 34.42
N GLN A 116 -29.24 -5.52 35.52
CA GLN A 116 -28.86 -4.13 35.38
C GLN A 116 -27.43 -3.98 34.82
N ALA A 117 -26.47 -4.81 35.28
CA ALA A 117 -25.11 -4.80 34.75
C ALA A 117 -25.04 -5.13 33.26
N ILE A 118 -25.89 -6.03 32.78
CA ILE A 118 -26.00 -6.33 31.34
C ILE A 118 -26.56 -5.12 30.58
N ALA A 119 -27.61 -4.48 31.11
CA ALA A 119 -28.19 -3.29 30.49
C ALA A 119 -27.14 -2.16 30.38
N ASP A 120 -26.44 -1.88 31.48
CA ASP A 120 -25.40 -0.86 31.53
C ASP A 120 -24.26 -1.18 30.54
N ALA A 121 -23.82 -2.43 30.47
CA ALA A 121 -22.80 -2.87 29.53
C ALA A 121 -23.30 -2.84 28.05
N ALA A 122 -24.57 -3.07 27.79
CA ALA A 122 -25.19 -2.92 26.47
C ALA A 122 -25.22 -1.43 26.04
N ASP A 123 -25.51 -0.53 26.97
CA ASP A 123 -25.49 0.91 26.71
C ASP A 123 -24.06 1.39 26.43
N GLU A 124 -23.06 0.93 27.20
CA GLU A 124 -21.64 1.21 26.93
C GLU A 124 -21.22 0.71 25.53
N LEU A 125 -21.66 -0.48 25.14
CA LEU A 125 -21.38 -1.05 23.81
C LEU A 125 -22.01 -0.20 22.71
N ALA A 126 -23.24 0.26 22.89
CA ALA A 126 -23.94 1.14 21.94
C ALA A 126 -23.20 2.49 21.80
N ILE A 127 -22.75 3.09 22.90
CA ILE A 127 -21.97 4.33 22.91
C ILE A 127 -20.63 4.13 22.20
N ALA A 128 -19.91 3.03 22.50
CA ALA A 128 -18.63 2.73 21.88
C ALA A 128 -18.77 2.46 20.36
N THR A 129 -19.84 1.79 19.93
CA THR A 129 -20.16 1.56 18.52
C THR A 129 -20.40 2.89 17.80
N ARG A 130 -21.21 3.75 18.38
CA ARG A 130 -21.48 5.09 17.81
C ARG A 130 -20.22 5.96 17.79
N GLY A 131 -19.38 5.85 18.80
CA GLY A 131 -18.08 6.53 18.86
C GLY A 131 -17.17 6.13 17.71
N LEU A 132 -17.11 4.86 17.38
CA LEU A 132 -16.34 4.36 16.23
C LEU A 132 -16.88 4.88 14.90
N GLU A 133 -18.18 4.81 14.67
CA GLU A 133 -18.82 5.34 13.46
C GLU A 133 -18.48 6.82 13.23
N LEU A 134 -18.54 7.62 14.31
CA LEU A 134 -18.21 9.05 14.24
C LEU A 134 -16.72 9.29 13.98
N ALA A 135 -15.83 8.50 14.57
CA ALA A 135 -14.38 8.59 14.32
C ALA A 135 -14.05 8.25 12.86
N GLU A 136 -14.63 7.18 12.33
CA GLU A 136 -14.46 6.79 10.93
C GLU A 136 -15.04 7.84 9.95
N ALA A 137 -16.23 8.37 10.26
CA ALA A 137 -16.84 9.40 9.43
C ALA A 137 -15.98 10.69 9.38
N ARG A 138 -15.27 11.03 10.46
CA ARG A 138 -14.33 12.15 10.52
C ARG A 138 -13.00 11.84 9.82
N ALA A 139 -12.54 10.59 9.86
CA ALA A 139 -11.29 10.18 9.22
C ALA A 139 -11.39 10.13 7.69
N ARG A 140 -12.54 9.79 7.11
CA ARG A 140 -12.73 9.68 5.66
C ARG A 140 -12.34 10.95 4.88
N PRO A 141 -12.80 12.17 5.24
CA PRO A 141 -12.43 13.38 4.51
C PRO A 141 -10.94 13.71 4.63
N THR A 142 -10.30 13.44 5.76
CA THR A 142 -8.85 13.67 5.94
C THR A 142 -8.02 12.74 5.07
N LEU A 143 -8.36 11.46 5.00
CA LEU A 143 -7.71 10.49 4.10
C LEU A 143 -7.93 10.86 2.62
N SER A 144 -9.13 11.32 2.26
CA SER A 144 -9.41 11.81 0.91
C SER A 144 -8.58 13.08 0.58
N ALA A 145 -8.41 13.98 1.54
CA ALA A 145 -7.58 15.18 1.37
C ALA A 145 -6.10 14.79 1.16
N LEU A 146 -5.58 13.84 1.93
CA LEU A 146 -4.21 13.33 1.78
C LEU A 146 -3.99 12.72 0.39
N ASN A 147 -4.93 11.92 -0.12
CA ASN A 147 -4.81 11.34 -1.45
C ASN A 147 -4.80 12.43 -2.53
N ARG A 148 -5.69 13.43 -2.43
CA ARG A 148 -5.69 14.57 -3.37
C ARG A 148 -4.37 15.37 -3.33
N ALA A 149 -3.79 15.58 -2.15
CA ALA A 149 -2.51 16.24 -2.01
C ALA A 149 -1.37 15.44 -2.65
N LYS A 150 -1.37 14.10 -2.49
CA LYS A 150 -0.43 13.20 -3.17
C LYS A 150 -0.54 13.28 -4.70
N ASP A 151 -1.76 13.27 -5.23
CA ASP A 151 -2.00 13.39 -6.67
C ASP A 151 -1.55 14.76 -7.21
N ARG A 152 -1.77 15.83 -6.45
CA ARG A 152 -1.30 17.17 -6.80
C ARG A 152 0.22 17.23 -6.84
N ARG A 153 0.91 16.68 -5.84
CA ARG A 153 2.37 16.59 -5.84
C ARG A 153 2.88 15.81 -7.06
N GLN A 154 2.27 14.69 -7.39
CA GLN A 154 2.69 13.88 -8.54
C GLN A 154 2.58 14.67 -9.86
N ARG A 155 1.50 15.43 -10.04
CA ARG A 155 1.35 16.33 -11.20
C ARG A 155 2.42 17.43 -11.20
N ALA A 156 2.67 18.08 -10.06
CA ALA A 156 3.70 19.12 -9.95
C ALA A 156 5.10 18.57 -10.25
N VAL A 157 5.44 17.37 -9.78
CA VAL A 157 6.70 16.68 -10.13
C VAL A 157 6.79 16.46 -11.64
N TYR A 158 5.71 16.03 -12.27
CA TYR A 158 5.67 15.84 -13.73
C TYR A 158 5.92 17.13 -14.49
N GLU A 159 5.29 18.23 -14.09
CA GLU A 159 5.47 19.54 -14.75
C GLU A 159 6.89 20.10 -14.59
N VAL A 160 7.53 19.87 -13.44
CA VAL A 160 8.95 20.20 -13.23
C VAL A 160 9.87 19.34 -14.10
N ALA A 161 9.57 18.04 -14.22
CA ALA A 161 10.40 17.10 -14.98
C ALA A 161 10.18 17.16 -16.50
N ARG A 162 8.98 17.57 -16.95
CA ARG A 162 8.56 17.55 -18.36
C ARG A 162 9.53 18.22 -19.34
N PRO A 163 10.09 19.42 -19.07
CA PRO A 163 11.04 20.05 -19.97
C PRO A 163 12.31 19.22 -20.16
N GLU A 164 12.82 18.63 -19.08
CA GLU A 164 14.03 17.81 -19.11
C GLU A 164 13.80 16.48 -19.84
N VAL A 165 12.67 15.82 -19.56
CA VAL A 165 12.29 14.62 -20.31
C VAL A 165 12.17 14.92 -21.80
N GLY A 166 11.52 16.02 -22.18
CA GLY A 166 11.43 16.46 -23.58
C GLY A 166 12.79 16.78 -24.21
N ARG A 167 13.73 17.31 -23.45
CA ARG A 167 15.11 17.54 -23.90
C ARG A 167 15.82 16.20 -24.16
N LEU A 168 15.78 15.30 -23.19
CA LEU A 168 16.42 13.98 -23.29
C LEU A 168 15.84 13.13 -24.42
N MET A 169 14.53 13.18 -24.64
CA MET A 169 13.90 12.48 -25.75
C MET A 169 14.41 12.99 -27.12
N ARG A 170 14.49 14.31 -27.29
CA ARG A 170 15.03 14.90 -28.52
C ARG A 170 16.51 14.52 -28.72
N GLU A 171 17.31 14.59 -27.66
CA GLU A 171 18.72 14.20 -27.71
C GLU A 171 18.89 12.71 -28.09
N ALA A 172 18.05 11.84 -27.52
CA ALA A 172 18.04 10.43 -27.88
C ALA A 172 17.66 10.21 -29.36
N GLN A 173 16.64 10.94 -29.83
CA GLN A 173 16.21 10.86 -31.22
C GLN A 173 17.30 11.35 -32.17
N ASP A 174 17.95 12.48 -31.89
CA ASP A 174 19.08 12.97 -32.67
C ASP A 174 20.25 11.97 -32.74
N ARG A 175 20.51 11.25 -31.61
CA ARG A 175 21.54 10.19 -31.59
C ARG A 175 21.15 9.00 -32.47
N VAL A 176 19.89 8.57 -32.42
CA VAL A 176 19.39 7.49 -33.29
C VAL A 176 19.48 7.87 -34.76
N GLU A 177 19.12 9.10 -35.12
CA GLU A 177 19.25 9.61 -36.50
C GLU A 177 20.69 9.64 -36.96
N ARG A 178 21.63 10.12 -36.11
CA ARG A 178 23.08 10.13 -36.41
C ARG A 178 23.64 8.72 -36.60
N LEU A 179 23.21 7.76 -35.76
CA LEU A 179 23.58 6.36 -35.91
C LEU A 179 23.03 5.78 -37.19
N GLY A 180 21.78 6.09 -37.56
CA GLY A 180 21.21 5.71 -38.86
C GLY A 180 21.97 6.25 -40.05
N ALA A 181 22.36 7.55 -40.01
CA ALA A 181 23.19 8.16 -41.08
C ALA A 181 24.59 7.51 -41.18
N ALA A 182 25.23 7.28 -40.00
CA ALA A 182 26.53 6.59 -39.94
C ALA A 182 26.45 5.18 -40.51
N ARG A 183 25.39 4.43 -40.19
CA ARG A 183 25.12 3.11 -40.76
C ARG A 183 25.04 3.17 -42.27
N THR A 184 24.24 4.09 -42.79
CA THR A 184 24.07 4.25 -44.24
C THR A 184 25.39 4.57 -44.94
N ALA A 185 26.18 5.50 -44.35
CA ALA A 185 27.49 5.87 -44.86
C ALA A 185 28.45 4.63 -44.85
N LEU A 186 28.54 3.93 -43.73
CA LEU A 186 29.37 2.72 -43.63
C LEU A 186 28.93 1.64 -44.63
N LYS A 187 27.62 1.40 -44.78
CA LYS A 187 27.09 0.49 -45.77
C LYS A 187 27.47 0.87 -47.20
N PHE A 188 27.38 2.19 -47.50
CA PHE A 188 27.80 2.68 -48.81
C PHE A 188 29.30 2.47 -49.04
N VAL A 189 30.15 2.81 -48.09
CA VAL A 189 31.61 2.60 -48.19
C VAL A 189 31.95 1.14 -48.33
N SER A 190 31.34 0.25 -47.48
CA SER A 190 31.62 -1.17 -47.52
C SER A 190 31.21 -1.83 -48.83
N TRP A 191 30.14 -1.36 -49.47
CA TRP A 191 29.59 -2.00 -50.66
C TRP A 191 30.14 -1.43 -51.98
N ASN A 192 30.57 -0.19 -51.97
CA ASN A 192 30.94 0.51 -53.19
C ASN A 192 32.45 0.89 -53.30
N LEU A 193 33.16 0.99 -52.16
CA LEU A 193 34.54 1.53 -52.16
C LEU A 193 35.59 0.51 -51.69
N ILE A 194 35.23 -0.57 -51.06
CA ILE A 194 36.17 -1.56 -50.53
C ILE A 194 36.15 -2.79 -51.44
N ASP A 195 37.33 -3.17 -51.96
CA ASP A 195 37.52 -4.44 -52.66
C ASP A 195 37.65 -5.55 -51.64
N TRP A 196 36.54 -6.22 -51.38
CA TRP A 196 36.44 -7.32 -50.43
C TRP A 196 37.14 -8.60 -50.86
N THR A 197 37.56 -8.71 -52.12
CA THR A 197 38.28 -9.91 -52.60
C THR A 197 39.66 -10.03 -51.97
N ALA A 198 40.29 -8.88 -51.64
CA ALA A 198 41.57 -8.79 -50.95
C ALA A 198 41.46 -8.83 -49.39
N HIS A 199 40.29 -8.56 -48.83
CA HIS A 199 40.10 -8.35 -47.38
C HIS A 199 38.88 -9.12 -46.86
N SER A 200 38.79 -10.41 -47.12
CA SER A 200 37.63 -11.26 -46.76
C SER A 200 37.35 -11.31 -45.24
N ASP A 201 38.39 -11.20 -44.40
CA ASP A 201 38.25 -11.22 -42.94
C ASP A 201 37.69 -9.88 -42.39
N ASP A 202 38.07 -8.77 -43.00
CA ASP A 202 37.55 -7.45 -42.62
C ASP A 202 36.08 -7.30 -43.06
N ARG A 203 35.73 -7.89 -44.20
CA ARG A 203 34.32 -7.98 -44.62
C ARG A 203 33.47 -8.73 -43.58
N ARG A 204 33.91 -9.87 -43.10
CA ARG A 204 33.20 -10.66 -42.08
C ARG A 204 33.07 -9.90 -40.77
N ARG A 205 34.11 -9.16 -40.37
CA ARG A 205 34.05 -8.29 -39.15
C ARG A 205 33.04 -7.19 -39.32
N VAL A 206 33.03 -6.49 -40.45
CA VAL A 206 32.06 -5.42 -40.73
C VAL A 206 30.65 -5.97 -40.82
N GLU A 207 30.42 -7.07 -41.48
CA GLU A 207 29.12 -7.74 -41.54
C GLU A 207 28.66 -8.23 -40.17
N SER A 208 29.57 -8.80 -39.36
CA SER A 208 29.27 -9.22 -37.99
C SER A 208 28.92 -8.05 -37.08
N PHE A 209 29.66 -6.94 -37.20
CA PHE A 209 29.37 -5.70 -36.48
C PHE A 209 28.00 -5.12 -36.85
N PHE A 210 27.66 -5.07 -38.13
CA PHE A 210 26.35 -4.62 -38.57
C PHE A 210 25.22 -5.54 -38.12
N ASN A 211 25.41 -6.84 -38.11
CA ASN A 211 24.36 -7.80 -37.84
C ASN A 211 24.18 -8.08 -36.33
N ARG A 212 25.22 -7.95 -35.50
CA ARG A 212 25.16 -8.30 -34.07
C ARG A 212 25.14 -7.11 -33.13
N GLU A 213 25.99 -6.13 -33.35
CA GLU A 213 26.24 -5.11 -32.33
C GLU A 213 25.48 -3.79 -32.55
N MET A 214 25.33 -3.39 -33.81
CA MET A 214 24.67 -2.13 -34.13
C MET A 214 23.16 -2.26 -34.33
N PHE A 215 22.71 -3.41 -34.82
CA PHE A 215 21.32 -3.63 -35.16
C PHE A 215 21.00 -5.13 -34.95
N PRO A 216 20.62 -5.52 -33.73
CA PRO A 216 19.93 -6.79 -33.61
C PRO A 216 18.73 -6.72 -34.58
N GLU A 217 18.72 -7.63 -35.52
CA GLU A 217 17.71 -7.73 -36.59
C GLU A 217 16.33 -7.48 -36.05
N GLU A 218 15.49 -6.81 -36.79
CA GLU A 218 14.03 -6.65 -36.75
C GLU A 218 13.19 -7.40 -35.70
N GLY A 219 13.83 -8.02 -34.74
CA GLY A 219 13.30 -8.43 -33.44
C GLY A 219 13.11 -7.27 -32.44
N GLY A 220 12.98 -6.03 -32.90
CA GLY A 220 12.75 -4.84 -32.09
C GLY A 220 11.51 -4.94 -31.15
N LEU A 221 10.65 -5.93 -31.39
CA LEU A 221 9.59 -6.34 -30.47
C LEU A 221 10.10 -7.17 -29.27
N GLN A 222 11.27 -7.83 -29.37
CA GLN A 222 11.84 -8.60 -28.24
C GLN A 222 12.54 -7.69 -27.22
N THR A 223 13.14 -6.59 -27.64
CA THR A 223 13.78 -5.62 -26.72
C THR A 223 12.76 -4.86 -25.88
N THR A 224 11.57 -4.56 -26.43
CA THR A 224 10.46 -3.98 -25.66
C THR A 224 9.93 -4.98 -24.61
N ASN A 225 9.84 -6.26 -24.95
CA ASN A 225 9.45 -7.30 -23.99
C ASN A 225 10.50 -7.52 -22.90
N ASP A 226 11.79 -7.41 -23.18
CA ASP A 226 12.86 -7.52 -22.19
C ASP A 226 12.94 -6.31 -21.27
N LEU A 227 12.70 -5.10 -21.76
CA LEU A 227 12.57 -3.91 -20.95
C LEU A 227 11.33 -3.99 -20.04
N THR A 228 10.21 -4.46 -20.57
CA THR A 228 8.98 -4.66 -19.78
C THR A 228 9.16 -5.77 -18.74
N ARG A 229 9.89 -6.84 -19.04
CA ARG A 229 10.24 -7.87 -18.04
C ARG A 229 11.19 -7.36 -16.97
N ARG A 230 12.19 -6.53 -17.32
CA ARG A 230 13.13 -5.94 -16.34
C ARG A 230 12.45 -4.92 -15.44
N THR A 231 11.53 -4.10 -15.94
CA THR A 231 10.73 -3.20 -15.11
C THR A 231 9.80 -3.98 -14.17
N ALA A 232 9.14 -5.03 -14.63
CA ALA A 232 8.31 -5.89 -13.79
C ALA A 232 9.09 -6.63 -12.69
N VAL A 233 10.37 -6.98 -12.93
CA VAL A 233 11.26 -7.58 -11.92
C VAL A 233 11.72 -6.54 -10.89
N LEU A 234 11.96 -5.31 -11.30
CA LEU A 234 12.33 -4.21 -10.39
C LEU A 234 11.16 -3.76 -9.52
N GLU A 235 9.94 -3.77 -10.04
CA GLU A 235 8.74 -3.49 -9.26
C GLU A 235 8.47 -4.58 -8.20
N ARG A 236 8.66 -5.86 -8.54
CA ARG A 236 8.51 -6.96 -7.55
C ARG A 236 9.54 -6.91 -6.43
N ARG A 237 10.74 -6.38 -6.66
CA ARG A 237 11.77 -6.22 -5.61
C ARG A 237 11.54 -5.01 -4.69
N ARG A 238 10.61 -4.12 -5.02
CA ARG A 238 10.23 -2.98 -4.16
C ARG A 238 9.07 -3.30 -3.20
N VAL A 239 8.44 -4.46 -3.33
CA VAL A 239 7.26 -4.87 -2.53
C VAL A 239 7.63 -5.97 -1.51
N THR A 240 8.87 -6.43 -1.51
CA THR A 240 9.45 -7.31 -0.47
C THR A 240 10.47 -6.54 0.36
#